data_c75a9bdb7c5baa5f0aa709b83f2d6a0a
#
_entry.id   c75a9bdb7c5baa5f0aa709b83f2d6a0a
#
_cell.length_a   1.000
_cell.length_b   1.000
_cell.length_c   1.000
_cell.angle_alpha   90.00
_cell.angle_beta   90.00
_cell.angle_gamma   90.00
#
_symmetry.space_group_name_H-M   'P 1'
#
loop_
_entity.id
_entity.type
_entity.pdbx_description
1 polymer ?
#
loop_
_entity_poly.entity_id
_entity_poly.type
_entity_poly.pdbx_seq_one_letter_code
_entity_poly.pdbx_strand_id
1 'polypeptide(L)'
;MLHRFTDSTVGANTYLVWDEETREGLVLDLAVPPATVRAYAEERGIHVKYLILSHGHYDHAYFAKDYPALFPGVPLYCHEKETMILSDPQANVSALIGAPTVYPMPDKTLADGDTVTLGNAVWRVIHTPGHTPGCICLYNEAEKRMLTGDTLFADGGFGRFDFKYGDKSILGHSLHRLFEMDGDIAIYPGHGRASTLRDEHRTLYYFEYR
;
A
#
# COMPACT_ATOMS: atom_id res chain seq x y z
N MET A 1 14.89 1.25 7.28
CA MET A 1 14.47 -0.07 7.91
C MET A 1 13.02 -0.40 7.59
N LEU A 2 12.60 -1.70 7.69
CA LEU A 2 11.23 -2.14 7.37
C LEU A 2 10.81 -3.29 8.28
N HIS A 3 9.56 -3.27 8.75
CA HIS A 3 8.90 -4.40 9.41
C HIS A 3 7.52 -4.65 8.80
N ARG A 4 7.19 -5.93 8.57
CA ARG A 4 5.89 -6.37 8.05
C ARG A 4 5.08 -6.98 9.19
N PHE A 5 3.86 -6.49 9.36
CA PHE A 5 2.84 -7.12 10.19
C PHE A 5 1.83 -7.83 9.30
N THR A 6 1.31 -8.94 9.78
CA THR A 6 0.21 -9.69 9.17
C THR A 6 -0.80 -10.05 10.25
N ASP A 7 -2.07 -10.01 9.91
CA ASP A 7 -3.15 -10.46 10.78
C ASP A 7 -4.08 -11.38 9.99
N SER A 8 -4.54 -12.46 10.60
CA SER A 8 -5.42 -13.43 9.95
C SER A 8 -6.84 -12.91 9.69
N THR A 9 -7.19 -11.76 10.26
CA THR A 9 -8.53 -11.16 10.14
C THR A 9 -8.85 -10.81 8.70
N VAL A 10 -7.90 -10.18 8.00
CA VAL A 10 -8.11 -9.72 6.61
C VAL A 10 -7.05 -10.22 5.63
N GLY A 11 -5.90 -10.69 6.13
CA GLY A 11 -4.84 -11.29 5.30
C GLY A 11 -3.96 -10.31 4.55
N ALA A 12 -4.23 -8.99 4.60
CA ALA A 12 -3.37 -7.99 4.02
C ALA A 12 -2.18 -7.66 4.94
N ASN A 13 -1.09 -7.21 4.36
CA ASN A 13 0.11 -6.79 5.05
C ASN A 13 0.01 -5.31 5.46
N THR A 14 0.46 -4.99 6.66
CA THR A 14 0.78 -3.63 7.10
C THR A 14 2.29 -3.50 7.18
N TYR A 15 2.84 -2.42 6.64
CA TYR A 15 4.27 -2.14 6.72
C TYR A 15 4.55 -0.92 7.57
N LEU A 16 5.46 -1.07 8.54
CA LEU A 16 6.10 0.05 9.20
C LEU A 16 7.50 0.18 8.61
N VAL A 17 7.79 1.30 7.96
CA VAL A 17 9.12 1.65 7.49
C VAL A 17 9.62 2.89 8.21
N TRP A 18 10.92 2.95 8.50
CA TRP A 18 11.50 4.08 9.22
C TRP A 18 12.96 4.34 8.84
N ASP A 19 13.36 5.57 8.99
CA ASP A 19 14.76 5.97 8.92
C ASP A 19 15.48 5.57 10.21
N GLU A 20 16.63 4.92 10.09
CA GLU A 20 17.35 4.35 11.23
C GLU A 20 17.98 5.42 12.15
N GLU A 21 18.37 6.53 11.58
CA GLU A 21 19.02 7.64 12.31
C GLU A 21 18.01 8.49 13.07
N THR A 22 16.97 8.96 12.36
CA THR A 22 15.99 9.90 12.91
C THR A 22 14.83 9.22 13.61
N ARG A 23 14.63 7.92 13.39
CA ARG A 23 13.48 7.14 13.86
C ARG A 23 12.13 7.64 13.36
N GLU A 24 12.10 8.50 12.35
CA GLU A 24 10.87 8.90 11.68
C GLU A 24 10.34 7.74 10.84
N GLY A 25 9.05 7.47 10.96
CA GLY A 25 8.41 6.32 10.30
C GLY A 25 7.11 6.65 9.58
N LEU A 26 6.72 5.78 8.67
CA LEU A 26 5.37 5.70 8.08
C LEU A 26 4.78 4.31 8.24
N VAL A 27 3.45 4.25 8.32
CA VAL A 27 2.69 3.00 8.23
C VAL A 27 1.98 2.98 6.89
N LEU A 28 2.25 1.94 6.08
CA LEU A 28 1.51 1.67 4.85
C LEU A 28 0.51 0.55 5.11
N ASP A 29 -0.74 0.84 4.77
CA ASP A 29 -1.94 0.05 4.97
C ASP A 29 -2.27 -0.24 6.44
N LEU A 30 -3.54 -0.22 6.77
CA LEU A 30 -4.05 -0.24 8.14
C LEU A 30 -4.84 -1.54 8.37
N ALA A 31 -4.20 -2.66 7.99
CA ALA A 31 -4.78 -4.01 7.98
C ALA A 31 -4.65 -4.74 9.32
N VAL A 32 -3.80 -4.24 10.23
CA VAL A 32 -3.61 -4.84 11.57
C VAL A 32 -4.04 -3.87 12.67
N PRO A 33 -4.40 -4.38 13.87
CA PRO A 33 -4.78 -3.51 14.99
C PRO A 33 -3.71 -2.46 15.30
N PRO A 34 -4.06 -1.17 15.45
CA PRO A 34 -3.09 -0.10 15.69
C PRO A 34 -2.26 -0.30 16.97
N ALA A 35 -2.78 -1.01 17.97
CA ALA A 35 -2.04 -1.34 19.19
C ALA A 35 -0.79 -2.18 18.91
N THR A 36 -0.86 -3.11 17.95
CA THR A 36 0.26 -3.94 17.52
C THR A 36 1.39 -3.10 16.92
N VAL A 37 1.04 -2.19 16.01
CA VAL A 37 2.01 -1.30 15.37
C VAL A 37 2.60 -0.31 16.37
N ARG A 38 1.75 0.25 17.25
CA ARG A 38 2.16 1.19 18.28
C ARG A 38 3.16 0.57 19.26
N ALA A 39 2.86 -0.61 19.80
CA ALA A 39 3.75 -1.29 20.75
C ALA A 39 5.14 -1.56 20.11
N TYR A 40 5.17 -1.99 18.85
CA TYR A 40 6.42 -2.21 18.12
C TYR A 40 7.20 -0.92 17.89
N ALA A 41 6.50 0.16 17.55
CA ALA A 41 7.10 1.47 17.33
C ALA A 41 7.67 2.06 18.63
N GLU A 42 6.91 2.01 19.74
CA GLU A 42 7.33 2.52 21.05
C GLU A 42 8.56 1.77 21.58
N GLU A 43 8.58 0.43 21.49
CA GLU A 43 9.74 -0.39 21.91
C GLU A 43 11.03 0.03 21.19
N ARG A 44 10.93 0.56 19.96
CA ARG A 44 12.06 0.94 19.10
C ARG A 44 12.29 2.45 18.98
N GLY A 45 11.52 3.25 19.70
CA GLY A 45 11.58 4.71 19.64
C GLY A 45 11.23 5.28 18.26
N ILE A 46 10.36 4.59 17.51
CA ILE A 46 9.94 5.04 16.17
C ILE A 46 8.80 6.04 16.30
N HIS A 47 8.97 7.18 15.65
CA HIS A 47 7.98 8.26 15.58
C HIS A 47 7.22 8.19 14.26
N VAL A 48 6.01 7.63 14.26
CA VAL A 48 5.17 7.54 13.07
C VAL A 48 4.70 8.96 12.68
N LYS A 49 5.05 9.37 11.45
CA LYS A 49 4.74 10.70 10.88
C LYS A 49 3.61 10.64 9.85
N TYR A 50 3.38 9.47 9.26
CA TYR A 50 2.42 9.27 8.17
C TYR A 50 1.70 7.94 8.32
N LEU A 51 0.39 7.97 8.11
CA LEU A 51 -0.45 6.80 7.82
C LEU A 51 -0.80 6.88 6.33
N ILE A 52 -0.52 5.83 5.57
CA ILE A 52 -0.74 5.85 4.12
C ILE A 52 -1.53 4.61 3.74
N LEU A 53 -2.56 4.76 2.90
CA LEU A 53 -3.22 3.65 2.24
C LEU A 53 -2.68 3.53 0.83
N SER A 54 -2.24 2.33 0.45
CA SER A 54 -1.86 2.01 -0.93
C SER A 54 -3.08 2.10 -1.85
N HIS A 55 -4.24 1.71 -1.33
CA HIS A 55 -5.55 1.83 -1.97
C HIS A 55 -6.68 1.67 -0.94
N GLY A 56 -7.94 1.80 -1.37
CA GLY A 56 -9.09 1.92 -0.48
C GLY A 56 -9.89 0.64 -0.25
N HIS A 57 -9.43 -0.56 -0.61
CA HIS A 57 -10.15 -1.80 -0.30
C HIS A 57 -10.17 -2.08 1.21
N TYR A 58 -11.23 -2.79 1.62
CA TYR A 58 -11.56 -2.99 3.03
C TYR A 58 -10.44 -3.62 3.84
N ASP A 59 -9.72 -4.56 3.28
CA ASP A 59 -8.67 -5.31 3.94
C ASP A 59 -7.39 -4.48 4.18
N HIS A 60 -7.17 -3.44 3.39
CA HIS A 60 -6.09 -2.46 3.59
C HIS A 60 -6.49 -1.30 4.51
N ALA A 61 -7.79 -0.98 4.57
CA ALA A 61 -8.33 0.11 5.39
C ALA A 61 -9.05 -0.38 6.66
N TYR A 62 -8.99 -1.66 7.00
CA TYR A 62 -9.86 -2.32 7.98
C TYR A 62 -9.87 -1.63 9.33
N PHE A 63 -8.71 -1.26 9.85
CA PHE A 63 -8.58 -0.55 11.13
C PHE A 63 -8.39 0.97 10.97
N ALA A 64 -8.61 1.55 9.79
CA ALA A 64 -8.36 2.97 9.55
C ALA A 64 -9.10 3.90 10.52
N LYS A 65 -10.27 3.48 11.03
CA LYS A 65 -11.05 4.24 12.02
C LYS A 65 -10.41 4.25 13.42
N ASP A 66 -9.61 3.24 13.73
CA ASP A 66 -9.05 3.03 15.07
C ASP A 66 -7.67 3.67 15.24
N TYR A 67 -6.94 3.86 14.12
CA TYR A 67 -5.58 4.42 14.15
C TYR A 67 -5.48 5.81 14.79
N PRO A 68 -6.39 6.79 14.54
CA PRO A 68 -6.28 8.12 15.14
C PRO A 68 -6.29 8.13 16.67
N ALA A 69 -6.92 7.14 17.31
CA ALA A 69 -6.94 7.04 18.78
C ALA A 69 -5.55 6.69 19.38
N LEU A 70 -4.73 5.94 18.63
CA LEU A 70 -3.41 5.52 19.09
C LEU A 70 -2.26 6.30 18.41
N PHE A 71 -2.53 6.98 17.31
CA PHE A 71 -1.60 7.85 16.58
C PHE A 71 -2.19 9.26 16.43
N PRO A 72 -2.45 9.97 17.56
CA PRO A 72 -3.13 11.26 17.52
C PRO A 72 -2.32 12.31 16.75
N GLY A 73 -2.99 13.00 15.83
CA GLY A 73 -2.38 14.04 15.01
C GLY A 73 -1.51 13.55 13.85
N VAL A 74 -1.37 12.22 13.67
CA VAL A 74 -0.69 11.66 12.49
C VAL A 74 -1.67 11.63 11.33
N PRO A 75 -1.41 12.35 10.22
CA PRO A 75 -2.34 12.45 9.10
C PRO A 75 -2.43 11.16 8.28
N LEU A 76 -3.64 10.88 7.79
CA LEU A 76 -3.92 9.81 6.83
C LEU A 76 -3.78 10.33 5.40
N TYR A 77 -3.06 9.60 4.57
CA TYR A 77 -2.86 9.87 3.16
C TYR A 77 -3.34 8.72 2.29
N CYS A 78 -3.84 9.05 1.10
CA CYS A 78 -3.97 8.13 -0.03
C CYS A 78 -3.98 8.93 -1.33
N HIS A 79 -4.02 8.25 -2.47
CA HIS A 79 -4.24 8.94 -3.75
C HIS A 79 -5.67 9.53 -3.81
N GLU A 80 -5.85 10.70 -4.46
CA GLU A 80 -7.14 11.40 -4.50
C GLU A 80 -8.30 10.53 -5.02
N LYS A 81 -8.03 9.66 -6.00
CA LYS A 81 -9.03 8.76 -6.59
C LYS A 81 -9.51 7.66 -5.64
N GLU A 82 -8.82 7.42 -4.53
CA GLU A 82 -9.25 6.45 -3.52
C GLU A 82 -10.38 6.98 -2.63
N THR A 83 -10.65 8.28 -2.64
CA THR A 83 -11.78 8.86 -1.89
C THR A 83 -13.13 8.27 -2.32
N MET A 84 -13.29 7.98 -3.62
CA MET A 84 -14.49 7.32 -4.13
C MET A 84 -14.58 5.85 -3.74
N ILE A 85 -13.44 5.18 -3.54
CA ILE A 85 -13.39 3.80 -3.07
C ILE A 85 -13.74 3.74 -1.59
N LEU A 86 -13.08 4.54 -0.76
CA LEU A 86 -13.28 4.59 0.70
C LEU A 86 -14.73 4.92 1.09
N SER A 87 -15.42 5.75 0.30
CA SER A 87 -16.79 6.21 0.57
C SER A 87 -17.89 5.24 0.13
N ASP A 88 -17.58 4.26 -0.71
CA ASP A 88 -18.56 3.34 -1.29
C ASP A 88 -18.30 1.89 -0.87
N PRO A 89 -19.15 1.27 -0.02
CA PRO A 89 -19.01 -0.11 0.41
C PRO A 89 -18.99 -1.16 -0.72
N GLN A 90 -19.54 -0.85 -1.89
CA GLN A 90 -19.44 -1.72 -3.07
C GLN A 90 -18.07 -1.61 -3.73
N ALA A 91 -17.51 -0.39 -3.77
CA ALA A 91 -16.21 -0.14 -4.36
C ALA A 91 -15.05 -0.62 -3.47
N ASN A 92 -15.17 -0.41 -2.16
CA ASN A 92 -14.16 -0.88 -1.21
C ASN A 92 -14.31 -2.37 -0.83
N VAL A 93 -15.25 -3.06 -1.45
CA VAL A 93 -15.49 -4.52 -1.32
C VAL A 93 -16.10 -4.94 0.04
N SER A 94 -16.24 -4.05 1.01
CA SER A 94 -16.78 -4.40 2.34
C SER A 94 -18.24 -4.89 2.29
N ALA A 95 -19.02 -4.47 1.32
CA ALA A 95 -20.37 -4.98 1.11
C ALA A 95 -20.39 -6.45 0.66
N LEU A 96 -19.38 -6.90 -0.10
CA LEU A 96 -19.30 -8.29 -0.60
C LEU A 96 -18.99 -9.30 0.51
N ILE A 97 -18.32 -8.84 1.58
CA ILE A 97 -18.04 -9.67 2.77
C ILE A 97 -19.17 -9.56 3.84
N GLY A 98 -20.26 -8.88 3.53
CA GLY A 98 -21.40 -8.71 4.45
C GLY A 98 -21.21 -7.67 5.56
N ALA A 99 -20.17 -6.84 5.48
CA ALA A 99 -19.85 -5.81 6.47
C ALA A 99 -19.73 -4.41 5.82
N PRO A 100 -20.80 -3.88 5.17
CA PRO A 100 -20.72 -2.63 4.42
C PRO A 100 -20.22 -1.49 5.30
N THR A 101 -19.09 -0.91 4.94
CA THR A 101 -18.38 0.09 5.72
C THR A 101 -17.94 1.26 4.84
N VAL A 102 -18.12 2.48 5.33
CA VAL A 102 -17.48 3.69 4.80
C VAL A 102 -16.24 3.95 5.63
N TYR A 103 -15.10 4.12 4.99
CA TYR A 103 -13.82 4.37 5.65
C TYR A 103 -13.52 5.87 5.78
N PRO A 104 -12.60 6.27 6.68
CA PRO A 104 -12.21 7.67 6.83
C PRO A 104 -11.65 8.24 5.53
N MET A 105 -11.98 9.50 5.25
CA MET A 105 -11.34 10.24 4.18
C MET A 105 -9.91 10.59 4.56
N PRO A 106 -8.98 10.66 3.59
CA PRO A 106 -7.62 11.10 3.86
C PRO A 106 -7.60 12.57 4.29
N ASP A 107 -6.68 12.92 5.19
CA ASP A 107 -6.40 14.30 5.55
C ASP A 107 -5.68 15.03 4.40
N LYS A 108 -4.90 14.27 3.61
CA LYS A 108 -4.14 14.77 2.45
C LYS A 108 -4.11 13.72 1.35
N THR A 109 -3.95 14.18 0.12
CA THR A 109 -3.81 13.32 -1.04
C THR A 109 -2.38 13.28 -1.55
N LEU A 110 -2.04 12.17 -2.20
CA LEU A 110 -0.77 11.91 -2.89
C LEU A 110 -1.02 11.76 -4.39
N ALA A 111 -0.09 12.25 -5.20
CA ALA A 111 -0.09 12.10 -6.65
C ALA A 111 1.19 11.40 -7.14
N ASP A 112 1.19 10.98 -8.41
CA ASP A 112 2.38 10.39 -9.05
C ASP A 112 3.57 11.35 -8.97
N GLY A 113 4.72 10.85 -8.52
CA GLY A 113 5.94 11.63 -8.37
C GLY A 113 6.08 12.37 -7.03
N ASP A 114 5.02 12.47 -6.21
CA ASP A 114 5.13 13.04 -4.87
C ASP A 114 6.12 12.25 -4.02
N THR A 115 6.64 12.89 -2.98
CA THR A 115 7.60 12.26 -2.07
C THR A 115 7.16 12.35 -0.62
N VAL A 116 7.41 11.26 0.11
CA VAL A 116 7.28 11.17 1.56
C VAL A 116 8.67 11.02 2.14
N THR A 117 9.09 11.94 3.00
CA THR A 117 10.44 11.95 3.58
C THR A 117 10.40 11.51 5.03
N LEU A 118 11.31 10.59 5.37
CA LEU A 118 11.55 10.08 6.72
C LEU A 118 13.03 10.29 7.02
N GLY A 119 13.39 11.35 7.73
CA GLY A 119 14.79 11.74 7.94
C GLY A 119 15.53 11.84 6.61
N ASN A 120 16.50 10.96 6.38
CA ASN A 120 17.30 10.90 5.15
C ASN A 120 16.67 9.99 4.06
N ALA A 121 15.66 9.21 4.39
CA ALA A 121 15.01 8.29 3.46
C ALA A 121 13.88 9.00 2.69
N VAL A 122 13.92 8.92 1.36
CA VAL A 122 12.89 9.48 0.48
C VAL A 122 12.13 8.36 -0.19
N TRP A 123 10.80 8.37 -0.03
CA TRP A 123 9.87 7.45 -0.67
C TRP A 123 9.07 8.18 -1.73
N ARG A 124 9.25 7.81 -2.99
CA ARG A 124 8.53 8.39 -4.12
C ARG A 124 7.24 7.61 -4.38
N VAL A 125 6.16 8.33 -4.58
CA VAL A 125 4.87 7.77 -4.99
C VAL A 125 4.92 7.42 -6.47
N ILE A 126 4.53 6.20 -6.81
CA ILE A 126 4.30 5.75 -8.18
C ILE A 126 2.82 5.39 -8.27
N HIS A 127 2.05 6.14 -9.06
CA HIS A 127 0.64 5.83 -9.31
C HIS A 127 0.54 4.62 -10.24
N THR A 128 -0.12 3.57 -9.78
CA THR A 128 -0.25 2.27 -10.46
C THR A 128 -1.70 1.82 -10.52
N PRO A 129 -2.56 2.56 -11.26
CA PRO A 129 -3.99 2.26 -11.33
C PRO A 129 -4.26 0.92 -12.02
N GLY A 130 -5.46 0.38 -11.79
CA GLY A 130 -5.98 -0.81 -12.47
C GLY A 130 -6.57 -1.84 -11.54
N HIS A 131 -5.98 -2.10 -10.36
CA HIS A 131 -6.65 -2.81 -9.28
C HIS A 131 -7.73 -1.91 -8.67
N THR A 132 -7.37 -0.69 -8.29
CA THR A 132 -8.27 0.44 -8.06
C THR A 132 -7.78 1.66 -8.86
N PRO A 133 -8.61 2.71 -9.04
CA PRO A 133 -8.22 3.89 -9.81
C PRO A 133 -7.08 4.71 -9.19
N GLY A 134 -6.85 4.61 -7.91
CA GLY A 134 -5.85 5.38 -7.18
C GLY A 134 -4.77 4.53 -6.51
N CYS A 135 -4.61 3.25 -6.89
CA CYS A 135 -3.50 2.44 -6.38
C CYS A 135 -2.17 3.14 -6.53
N ILE A 136 -1.33 3.08 -5.47
CA ILE A 136 0.03 3.59 -5.47
C ILE A 136 1.02 2.56 -4.96
N CYS A 137 2.24 2.65 -5.49
CA CYS A 137 3.43 2.06 -4.89
C CYS A 137 4.27 3.15 -4.22
N LEU A 138 4.99 2.80 -3.15
CA LEU A 138 6.00 3.68 -2.55
C LEU A 138 7.39 3.13 -2.83
N TYR A 139 8.23 3.90 -3.51
CA TYR A 139 9.56 3.48 -3.96
C TYR A 139 10.67 4.28 -3.28
N ASN A 140 11.58 3.58 -2.61
CA ASN A 140 12.85 4.13 -2.11
C ASN A 140 13.97 3.71 -3.05
N GLU A 141 14.47 4.67 -3.83
CA GLU A 141 15.51 4.43 -4.84
C GLU A 141 16.86 4.08 -4.21
N ALA A 142 17.23 4.76 -3.13
CA ALA A 142 18.52 4.53 -2.46
C ALA A 142 18.64 3.12 -1.88
N GLU A 143 17.55 2.55 -1.38
CA GLU A 143 17.52 1.20 -0.82
C GLU A 143 17.05 0.14 -1.82
N LYS A 144 16.65 0.53 -3.05
CA LYS A 144 16.01 -0.34 -4.06
C LYS A 144 14.85 -1.15 -3.47
N ARG A 145 13.96 -0.49 -2.74
CA ARG A 145 12.78 -1.10 -2.11
C ARG A 145 11.50 -0.45 -2.61
N MET A 146 10.51 -1.27 -2.88
CA MET A 146 9.17 -0.81 -3.30
C MET A 146 8.09 -1.51 -2.48
N LEU A 147 7.20 -0.74 -1.86
CA LEU A 147 5.96 -1.23 -1.29
C LEU A 147 4.92 -1.18 -2.40
N THR A 148 4.40 -2.34 -2.84
CA THR A 148 3.62 -2.42 -4.08
C THR A 148 2.11 -2.44 -3.88
N GLY A 149 1.62 -2.45 -2.62
CA GLY A 149 0.20 -2.65 -2.37
C GLY A 149 -0.32 -3.84 -3.18
N ASP A 150 -1.47 -3.66 -3.81
CA ASP A 150 -2.09 -4.69 -4.64
C ASP A 150 -1.83 -4.53 -6.14
N THR A 151 -0.73 -3.86 -6.51
CA THR A 151 -0.32 -3.79 -7.91
C THR A 151 0.39 -5.06 -8.35
N LEU A 152 1.37 -5.52 -7.59
CA LEU A 152 2.22 -6.68 -7.93
C LEU A 152 2.52 -7.50 -6.68
N PHE A 153 2.35 -8.83 -6.78
CA PHE A 153 2.63 -9.79 -5.73
C PHE A 153 3.77 -10.73 -6.13
N ALA A 154 4.24 -11.51 -5.19
CA ALA A 154 5.13 -12.62 -5.45
C ALA A 154 4.43 -13.73 -6.26
N ASP A 155 5.25 -14.63 -6.81
CA ASP A 155 4.80 -15.84 -7.53
C ASP A 155 3.97 -15.57 -8.80
N GLY A 156 4.20 -14.41 -9.45
CA GLY A 156 3.50 -14.00 -10.66
C GLY A 156 2.10 -13.45 -10.38
N GLY A 157 1.81 -13.12 -9.11
CA GLY A 157 0.52 -12.57 -8.69
C GLY A 157 0.40 -11.07 -8.91
N PHE A 158 -0.84 -10.61 -8.99
CA PHE A 158 -1.20 -9.18 -9.10
C PHE A 158 -2.62 -8.98 -8.53
N GLY A 159 -2.97 -7.73 -8.23
CA GLY A 159 -4.30 -7.38 -7.73
C GLY A 159 -5.42 -7.71 -8.74
N ARG A 160 -6.58 -8.08 -8.23
CA ARG A 160 -7.78 -8.29 -9.06
C ARG A 160 -8.18 -6.99 -9.74
N PHE A 161 -8.76 -7.11 -10.92
CA PHE A 161 -9.25 -5.98 -11.72
C PHE A 161 -10.74 -6.09 -12.06
N ASP A 162 -11.42 -7.11 -11.51
CA ASP A 162 -12.83 -7.41 -11.77
C ASP A 162 -13.79 -6.87 -10.70
N PHE A 163 -13.27 -6.14 -9.72
CA PHE A 163 -14.07 -5.35 -8.79
C PHE A 163 -14.48 -4.01 -9.41
N LYS A 164 -15.42 -3.33 -8.75
CA LYS A 164 -15.90 -2.01 -9.18
C LYS A 164 -14.72 -1.05 -9.37
N TYR A 165 -14.63 -0.45 -10.55
CA TYR A 165 -13.56 0.45 -11.00
C TYR A 165 -12.20 -0.21 -11.28
N GLY A 166 -12.08 -1.53 -11.19
CA GLY A 166 -10.90 -2.24 -11.68
C GLY A 166 -10.85 -2.29 -13.20
N ASP A 167 -9.64 -2.32 -13.77
CA ASP A 167 -9.41 -2.36 -15.23
C ASP A 167 -8.14 -3.14 -15.56
N LYS A 168 -8.30 -4.23 -16.33
CA LYS A 168 -7.20 -5.11 -16.74
C LYS A 168 -6.16 -4.36 -17.56
N SER A 169 -6.59 -3.57 -18.56
CA SER A 169 -5.68 -2.89 -19.47
C SER A 169 -4.85 -1.84 -18.75
N ILE A 170 -5.50 -1.08 -17.85
CA ILE A 170 -4.82 -0.07 -17.04
C ILE A 170 -3.82 -0.72 -16.08
N LEU A 171 -4.19 -1.85 -15.43
CA LEU A 171 -3.26 -2.60 -14.57
C LEU A 171 -2.06 -3.13 -15.36
N GLY A 172 -2.30 -3.62 -16.58
CA GLY A 172 -1.22 -4.04 -17.48
C GLY A 172 -0.22 -2.92 -17.75
N HIS A 173 -0.69 -1.70 -18.06
CA HIS A 173 0.20 -0.55 -18.26
C HIS A 173 0.98 -0.18 -16.98
N SER A 174 0.33 -0.27 -15.81
CA SER A 174 1.00 -0.05 -14.52
C SER A 174 2.12 -1.05 -14.27
N LEU A 175 1.88 -2.34 -14.55
CA LEU A 175 2.89 -3.39 -14.42
C LEU A 175 4.04 -3.21 -15.42
N HIS A 176 3.76 -2.88 -16.69
CA HIS A 176 4.80 -2.57 -17.68
C HIS A 176 5.71 -1.44 -17.16
N ARG A 177 5.13 -0.35 -16.65
CA ARG A 177 5.90 0.76 -16.07
C ARG A 177 6.82 0.30 -14.93
N LEU A 178 6.37 -0.59 -14.06
CA LEU A 178 7.20 -1.12 -12.97
C LEU A 178 8.34 -1.99 -13.51
N PHE A 179 8.07 -2.82 -14.51
CA PHE A 179 9.08 -3.73 -15.08
C PHE A 179 10.09 -3.06 -16.01
N GLU A 180 9.90 -1.79 -16.38
CA GLU A 180 10.92 -0.95 -17.01
C GLU A 180 11.97 -0.45 -16.00
N MET A 181 11.71 -0.59 -14.69
CA MET A 181 12.63 -0.21 -13.63
C MET A 181 13.69 -1.29 -13.39
N ASP A 182 14.66 -0.99 -12.50
CA ASP A 182 15.72 -1.94 -12.16
C ASP A 182 15.12 -3.24 -11.57
N GLY A 183 15.45 -4.37 -12.20
CA GLY A 183 14.98 -5.69 -11.79
C GLY A 183 15.39 -6.11 -10.37
N ASP A 184 16.45 -5.51 -9.84
CA ASP A 184 16.94 -5.82 -8.49
C ASP A 184 16.15 -5.10 -7.37
N ILE A 185 15.14 -4.31 -7.72
CA ILE A 185 14.25 -3.68 -6.74
C ILE A 185 13.48 -4.77 -5.99
N ALA A 186 13.65 -4.80 -4.66
CA ALA A 186 12.88 -5.66 -3.78
C ALA A 186 11.45 -5.13 -3.64
N ILE A 187 10.45 -5.99 -3.85
CA ILE A 187 9.03 -5.66 -3.71
C ILE A 187 8.46 -6.23 -2.42
N TYR A 188 7.59 -5.43 -1.79
CA TYR A 188 6.87 -5.73 -0.55
C TYR A 188 5.38 -5.54 -0.82
N PRO A 189 4.66 -6.62 -1.15
CA PRO A 189 3.26 -6.53 -1.61
C PRO A 189 2.25 -6.40 -0.50
N GLY A 190 1.03 -6.00 -0.86
CA GLY A 190 -0.12 -5.96 0.05
C GLY A 190 -0.52 -7.35 0.57
N HIS A 191 -0.23 -8.40 -0.18
CA HIS A 191 -0.46 -9.79 0.22
C HIS A 191 0.75 -10.69 -0.03
N GLY A 192 0.96 -11.67 0.87
CA GLY A 192 2.00 -12.68 0.71
C GLY A 192 3.41 -12.20 1.07
N ARG A 193 4.41 -12.82 0.44
CA ARG A 193 5.83 -12.62 0.73
C ARG A 193 6.46 -11.54 -0.14
N ALA A 194 7.62 -11.04 0.27
CA ALA A 194 8.47 -10.19 -0.56
C ALA A 194 9.07 -10.98 -1.74
N SER A 195 9.44 -10.24 -2.81
CA SER A 195 10.09 -10.76 -4.02
C SER A 195 10.97 -9.68 -4.65
N THR A 196 11.29 -9.78 -5.94
CA THR A 196 11.96 -8.75 -6.73
C THR A 196 11.23 -8.50 -8.04
N LEU A 197 11.42 -7.32 -8.65
CA LEU A 197 10.83 -7.07 -9.97
C LEU A 197 11.33 -8.10 -11.01
N ARG A 198 12.58 -8.51 -10.93
CA ARG A 198 13.17 -9.53 -11.83
C ARG A 198 12.43 -10.87 -11.74
N ASP A 199 12.17 -11.35 -10.52
CA ASP A 199 11.54 -12.66 -10.31
C ASP A 199 10.08 -12.65 -10.76
N GLU A 200 9.43 -11.48 -10.69
CA GLU A 200 8.01 -11.35 -11.02
C GLU A 200 7.76 -10.84 -12.46
N HIS A 201 8.80 -10.62 -13.25
CA HIS A 201 8.66 -10.17 -14.66
C HIS A 201 7.74 -11.07 -15.51
N ARG A 202 7.65 -12.36 -15.17
CA ARG A 202 6.74 -13.33 -15.79
C ARG A 202 5.24 -12.94 -15.70
N THR A 203 4.89 -12.06 -14.76
CA THR A 203 3.51 -11.54 -14.62
C THR A 203 3.02 -10.89 -15.90
N LEU A 204 3.91 -10.24 -16.68
CA LEU A 204 3.57 -9.62 -17.95
C LEU A 204 3.01 -10.61 -18.98
N TYR A 205 3.44 -11.87 -18.92
CA TYR A 205 2.91 -12.90 -19.83
C TYR A 205 1.39 -12.99 -19.83
N TYR A 206 0.76 -12.80 -18.65
CA TYR A 206 -0.71 -12.81 -18.54
C TYR A 206 -1.37 -11.64 -19.28
N PHE A 207 -0.70 -10.48 -19.36
CA PHE A 207 -1.24 -9.28 -19.99
C PHE A 207 -0.94 -9.21 -21.48
N GLU A 208 0.13 -9.86 -21.96
CA GLU A 208 0.54 -9.87 -23.36
C GLU A 208 -0.15 -10.96 -24.17
N TYR A 209 -0.43 -12.14 -23.56
CA TYR A 209 -0.86 -13.35 -24.30
C TYR A 209 -2.23 -13.89 -23.88
N ARG A 210 -2.97 -13.23 -23.03
CA ARG A 210 -4.30 -13.62 -22.58
C ARG A 210 -5.25 -12.43 -22.48
#